data_8bfd8b67ba8e4751c1f2dc1b846df95d
#
_entry.id   8bfd8b67ba8e4751c1f2dc1b846df95d
#
_cell.length_a   1.000
_cell.length_b   1.000
_cell.length_c   1.000
_cell.angle_alpha   90.00
_cell.angle_beta   90.00
_cell.angle_gamma   90.00
#
_symmetry.space_group_name_H-M   'P 1'
#
loop_
_entity.id
_entity.type
_entity.pdbx_description
1 polymer ?
#
loop_
_entity_poly.entity_id
_entity_poly.type
_entity_poly.pdbx_seq_one_letter_code
_entity_poly.pdbx_strand_id
1 'polypeptide(L)'
;DSGLAFPSEDMLGVDIVIPDMSYIIENKDRVKAVVITHGHEDHIGSLAYLMKEINCPVYATNLVCGLIEGKFKEHKVSPKCLRTIAAGDEVQIGSVNVGFIQTNHSIPDSCAVYFDTPIGTVLHTGDFKIDQTPVDGRLMDMHKFAELGNKGVLALMSDSTNVEKPGTTGSESSVGPAIKQAVGEAKGRVVLATFASNVSRIQQAVDAAVMFNRKVVVMGRSMVNVTEIAQERGYLNIPPNTIIDVDVMHNYTDDQIMILTTGSQGEPMAGLSRMATSNHRTVELAPNDTVIISATPIPGNEGAVGRTIDNLLRLGCNVVYGKDRGIHVSGHASQEELKTMLNLVRPEYFIPVHGEYR
;
A
#
# COMPACT_ATOMS: atom_id res chain seq x y z
N ASP A 1 -0.26 -8.60 -12.66
CA ASP A 1 0.60 -7.62 -12.03
C ASP A 1 1.89 -7.43 -12.82
N SER A 2 2.52 -6.27 -12.66
CA SER A 2 3.79 -5.90 -13.27
C SER A 2 4.55 -4.99 -12.28
N GLY A 3 5.12 -5.62 -11.27
CA GLY A 3 5.74 -4.94 -10.14
C GLY A 3 7.22 -4.65 -10.36
N LEU A 4 7.79 -3.82 -9.49
CA LEU A 4 9.23 -3.63 -9.34
C LEU A 4 9.71 -4.20 -8.00
N ALA A 5 11.01 -4.37 -7.88
CA ALA A 5 11.68 -4.61 -6.61
C ALA A 5 12.59 -3.43 -6.25
N PHE A 6 12.78 -3.22 -4.96
CA PHE A 6 13.75 -2.24 -4.48
C PHE A 6 15.14 -2.87 -4.44
N PRO A 7 16.19 -2.12 -4.83
CA PRO A 7 17.55 -2.65 -4.80
C PRO A 7 18.01 -2.92 -3.36
N SER A 8 18.81 -3.96 -3.17
CA SER A 8 19.52 -4.22 -1.92
C SER A 8 20.69 -3.24 -1.69
N GLU A 9 21.18 -3.13 -0.46
CA GLU A 9 22.25 -2.17 -0.09
C GLU A 9 23.56 -2.38 -0.87
N ASP A 10 23.81 -3.56 -1.41
CA ASP A 10 24.96 -3.91 -2.24
C ASP A 10 24.82 -3.50 -3.72
N MET A 11 23.64 -3.11 -4.18
CA MET A 11 23.36 -2.65 -5.55
C MET A 11 23.62 -1.14 -5.68
N LEU A 12 24.89 -0.72 -5.58
CA LEU A 12 25.27 0.69 -5.62
C LEU A 12 24.89 1.35 -6.96
N GLY A 13 24.19 2.49 -6.89
CA GLY A 13 23.79 3.27 -8.06
C GLY A 13 22.58 2.71 -8.82
N VAL A 14 21.90 1.72 -8.28
CA VAL A 14 20.64 1.19 -8.79
C VAL A 14 19.49 1.79 -8.00
N ASP A 15 18.54 2.45 -8.68
CA ASP A 15 17.37 3.06 -8.05
C ASP A 15 16.17 2.11 -7.96
N ILE A 16 15.98 1.26 -8.98
CA ILE A 16 14.89 0.28 -9.07
C ILE A 16 15.36 -0.98 -9.78
N VAL A 17 14.73 -2.11 -9.48
CA VAL A 17 14.91 -3.38 -10.18
C VAL A 17 13.57 -3.76 -10.83
N ILE A 18 13.57 -3.99 -12.13
CA ILE A 18 12.40 -4.47 -12.87
C ILE A 18 12.60 -5.93 -13.28
N PRO A 19 11.54 -6.74 -13.41
CA PRO A 19 11.66 -8.12 -13.85
C PRO A 19 12.12 -8.19 -15.32
N ASP A 20 12.74 -9.30 -15.69
CA ASP A 20 13.01 -9.59 -17.10
C ASP A 20 11.70 -9.82 -17.86
N MET A 21 11.41 -8.91 -18.79
CA MET A 21 10.19 -8.93 -19.59
C MET A 21 10.40 -9.54 -20.98
N SER A 22 11.60 -10.05 -21.28
CA SER A 22 11.99 -10.53 -22.63
C SER A 22 11.00 -11.53 -23.20
N TYR A 23 10.59 -12.54 -22.40
CA TYR A 23 9.61 -13.53 -22.83
C TYR A 23 8.26 -12.92 -23.24
N ILE A 24 7.78 -11.93 -22.48
CA ILE A 24 6.50 -11.25 -22.77
C ILE A 24 6.64 -10.42 -24.05
N ILE A 25 7.75 -9.71 -24.21
CA ILE A 25 8.02 -8.85 -25.35
C ILE A 25 8.15 -9.68 -26.64
N GLU A 26 8.87 -10.79 -26.59
CA GLU A 26 9.02 -11.74 -27.70
C GLU A 26 7.68 -12.38 -28.12
N ASN A 27 6.75 -12.53 -27.17
CA ASN A 27 5.43 -13.11 -27.41
C ASN A 27 4.29 -12.07 -27.33
N LYS A 28 4.56 -10.80 -27.57
CA LYS A 28 3.60 -9.70 -27.37
C LYS A 28 2.26 -9.88 -28.10
N ASP A 29 2.25 -10.51 -29.26
CA ASP A 29 1.02 -10.77 -30.03
C ASP A 29 0.08 -11.77 -29.34
N ARG A 30 0.61 -12.58 -28.42
CA ARG A 30 -0.14 -13.53 -27.62
C ARG A 30 -0.69 -12.90 -26.32
N VAL A 31 -0.13 -11.77 -25.87
CA VAL A 31 -0.58 -11.06 -24.67
C VAL A 31 -1.90 -10.38 -24.96
N LYS A 32 -2.96 -10.79 -24.26
CA LYS A 32 -4.32 -10.27 -24.49
C LYS A 32 -4.68 -9.13 -23.55
N ALA A 33 -4.16 -9.15 -22.32
CA ALA A 33 -4.37 -8.11 -21.33
C ALA A 33 -3.33 -8.21 -20.20
N VAL A 34 -3.21 -7.14 -19.43
CA VAL A 34 -2.61 -7.13 -18.09
C VAL A 34 -3.74 -6.95 -17.07
N VAL A 35 -3.70 -7.71 -15.98
CA VAL A 35 -4.67 -7.61 -14.89
C VAL A 35 -3.91 -7.26 -13.62
N ILE A 36 -4.38 -6.28 -12.89
CA ILE A 36 -3.72 -5.75 -11.68
C ILE A 36 -4.58 -6.04 -10.46
N THR A 37 -3.98 -6.62 -9.43
CA THR A 37 -4.65 -6.96 -8.17
C THR A 37 -4.80 -5.74 -7.25
N HIS A 38 -3.76 -4.92 -7.12
CA HIS A 38 -3.76 -3.72 -6.27
C HIS A 38 -2.62 -2.75 -6.64
N GLY A 39 -2.57 -1.60 -5.98
CA GLY A 39 -1.76 -0.44 -6.39
C GLY A 39 -0.41 -0.28 -5.71
N HIS A 40 0.17 -1.31 -5.09
CA HIS A 40 1.53 -1.22 -4.56
C HIS A 40 2.60 -1.27 -5.66
N GLU A 41 3.79 -0.75 -5.37
CA GLU A 41 4.89 -0.64 -6.34
C GLU A 41 5.39 -2.00 -6.83
N ASP A 42 5.41 -2.98 -5.98
CA ASP A 42 5.76 -4.37 -6.29
C ASP A 42 4.68 -5.10 -7.12
N HIS A 43 3.57 -4.41 -7.45
CA HIS A 43 2.52 -4.90 -8.36
C HIS A 43 2.29 -4.02 -9.59
N ILE A 44 2.55 -2.69 -9.51
CA ILE A 44 2.35 -1.77 -10.65
C ILE A 44 3.62 -1.01 -11.07
N GLY A 45 4.70 -1.11 -10.31
CA GLY A 45 5.86 -0.22 -10.47
C GLY A 45 6.59 -0.37 -11.80
N SER A 46 6.63 -1.57 -12.39
CA SER A 46 7.23 -1.79 -13.70
C SER A 46 6.25 -1.72 -14.87
N LEU A 47 4.95 -1.52 -14.61
CA LEU A 47 3.90 -1.55 -15.63
C LEU A 47 4.15 -0.53 -16.75
N ALA A 48 4.61 0.67 -16.42
CA ALA A 48 4.88 1.69 -17.41
C ALA A 48 6.03 1.32 -18.38
N TYR A 49 7.00 0.54 -17.89
CA TYR A 49 8.08 0.00 -18.75
C TYR A 49 7.53 -1.07 -19.68
N LEU A 50 6.73 -2.01 -19.15
CA LEU A 50 6.10 -3.05 -19.96
C LEU A 50 5.20 -2.45 -21.06
N MET A 51 4.38 -1.46 -20.71
CA MET A 51 3.43 -0.85 -21.65
C MET A 51 4.06 0.03 -22.73
N LYS A 52 5.37 0.30 -22.68
CA LYS A 52 6.12 0.87 -23.81
C LYS A 52 6.42 -0.16 -24.90
N GLU A 53 6.50 -1.43 -24.51
CA GLU A 53 6.91 -2.54 -25.39
C GLU A 53 5.71 -3.31 -25.97
N ILE A 54 4.59 -3.33 -25.21
CA ILE A 54 3.38 -4.05 -25.60
C ILE A 54 2.17 -3.11 -25.67
N ASN A 55 1.15 -3.50 -26.45
CA ASN A 55 -0.09 -2.75 -26.58
C ASN A 55 -1.29 -3.66 -26.32
N CYS A 56 -1.76 -3.68 -25.08
CA CYS A 56 -2.94 -4.45 -24.68
C CYS A 56 -3.74 -3.70 -23.59
N PRO A 57 -5.00 -4.06 -23.35
CA PRO A 57 -5.76 -3.52 -22.24
C PRO A 57 -5.11 -3.83 -20.88
N VAL A 58 -5.22 -2.90 -19.93
CA VAL A 58 -4.85 -3.07 -18.53
C VAL A 58 -6.10 -2.94 -17.68
N TYR A 59 -6.49 -4.00 -16.99
CA TYR A 59 -7.66 -4.04 -16.11
C TYR A 59 -7.22 -3.81 -14.67
N ALA A 60 -7.81 -2.82 -14.02
CA ALA A 60 -7.52 -2.48 -12.63
C ALA A 60 -8.73 -1.80 -11.97
N THR A 61 -8.78 -1.81 -10.66
CA THR A 61 -9.82 -1.12 -9.89
C THR A 61 -9.66 0.40 -9.97
N ASN A 62 -10.66 1.14 -9.49
CA ASN A 62 -10.73 2.59 -9.70
C ASN A 62 -9.55 3.35 -9.08
N LEU A 63 -9.19 3.06 -7.82
CA LEU A 63 -8.02 3.68 -7.17
C LEU A 63 -6.73 3.33 -7.91
N VAL A 64 -6.59 2.06 -8.25
CA VAL A 64 -5.38 1.53 -8.93
C VAL A 64 -5.21 2.16 -10.32
N CYS A 65 -6.30 2.34 -11.08
CA CYS A 65 -6.26 3.09 -12.34
C CYS A 65 -5.72 4.52 -12.15
N GLY A 66 -6.15 5.23 -11.10
CA GLY A 66 -5.64 6.57 -10.80
C GLY A 66 -4.12 6.58 -10.52
N LEU A 67 -3.64 5.61 -9.73
CA LEU A 67 -2.21 5.47 -9.45
C LEU A 67 -1.40 5.15 -10.72
N ILE A 68 -1.92 4.26 -11.58
CA ILE A 68 -1.29 3.91 -12.86
C ILE A 68 -1.29 5.12 -13.81
N GLU A 69 -2.36 5.92 -13.87
CA GLU A 69 -2.41 7.16 -14.68
C GLU A 69 -1.29 8.12 -14.31
N GLY A 70 -1.01 8.30 -12.99
CA GLY A 70 0.11 9.09 -12.50
C GLY A 70 1.45 8.59 -13.04
N LYS A 71 1.71 7.28 -12.92
CA LYS A 71 2.93 6.64 -13.44
C LYS A 71 3.04 6.73 -14.96
N PHE A 72 1.95 6.51 -15.69
CA PHE A 72 1.94 6.60 -17.14
C PHE A 72 2.26 8.02 -17.61
N LYS A 73 1.77 9.05 -16.91
CA LYS A 73 2.12 10.44 -17.18
C LYS A 73 3.62 10.70 -17.01
N GLU A 74 4.23 10.22 -15.93
CA GLU A 74 5.67 10.35 -15.66
C GLU A 74 6.51 9.66 -16.76
N HIS A 75 6.08 8.48 -17.21
CA HIS A 75 6.78 7.67 -18.21
C HIS A 75 6.36 7.96 -19.66
N LYS A 76 5.45 8.92 -19.89
CA LYS A 76 4.90 9.28 -21.23
C LYS A 76 4.20 8.11 -21.93
N VAL A 77 3.53 7.25 -21.18
CA VAL A 77 2.67 6.17 -21.67
C VAL A 77 1.24 6.68 -21.78
N SER A 78 0.51 6.26 -22.82
CA SER A 78 -0.90 6.65 -22.98
C SER A 78 -1.81 5.87 -22.02
N PRO A 79 -2.68 6.53 -21.26
CA PRO A 79 -3.61 5.84 -20.36
C PRO A 79 -4.82 5.20 -21.09
N LYS A 80 -4.92 5.31 -22.41
CA LYS A 80 -6.05 4.80 -23.21
C LYS A 80 -6.23 3.27 -23.13
N CYS A 81 -5.21 2.54 -22.70
CA CYS A 81 -5.27 1.09 -22.49
C CYS A 81 -5.96 0.71 -21.17
N LEU A 82 -6.11 1.63 -20.20
CA LEU A 82 -6.73 1.36 -18.91
C LEU A 82 -8.21 1.04 -19.04
N ARG A 83 -8.64 0.02 -18.31
CA ARG A 83 -10.04 -0.42 -18.18
C ARG A 83 -10.35 -0.55 -16.71
N THR A 84 -11.19 0.36 -16.20
CA THR A 84 -11.62 0.31 -14.80
C THR A 84 -12.62 -0.82 -14.62
N ILE A 85 -12.37 -1.64 -13.59
CA ILE A 85 -13.27 -2.69 -13.10
C ILE A 85 -13.58 -2.46 -11.62
N ALA A 86 -14.57 -3.17 -11.13
CA ALA A 86 -14.88 -3.26 -9.70
C ALA A 86 -14.76 -4.70 -9.21
N ALA A 87 -14.55 -4.88 -7.92
CA ALA A 87 -14.70 -6.21 -7.31
C ALA A 87 -16.14 -6.73 -7.55
N GLY A 88 -16.26 -7.99 -7.97
CA GLY A 88 -17.50 -8.61 -8.43
C GLY A 88 -17.67 -8.61 -9.95
N ASP A 89 -16.92 -7.81 -10.70
CA ASP A 89 -16.97 -7.84 -12.17
C ASP A 89 -16.35 -9.10 -12.74
N GLU A 90 -16.85 -9.50 -13.91
CA GLU A 90 -16.28 -10.55 -14.76
C GLU A 90 -16.06 -10.02 -16.17
N VAL A 91 -14.92 -10.30 -16.75
CA VAL A 91 -14.53 -9.80 -18.08
C VAL A 91 -14.04 -10.96 -18.95
N GLN A 92 -14.57 -11.07 -20.16
CA GLN A 92 -14.09 -12.05 -21.13
C GLN A 92 -12.84 -11.53 -21.82
N ILE A 93 -11.72 -12.23 -21.65
CA ILE A 93 -10.43 -11.91 -22.28
C ILE A 93 -10.01 -13.08 -23.16
N GLY A 94 -10.25 -12.98 -24.46
CA GLY A 94 -10.05 -14.10 -25.37
C GLY A 94 -10.97 -15.27 -25.03
N SER A 95 -10.38 -16.44 -24.75
CA SER A 95 -11.12 -17.66 -24.34
C SER A 95 -11.24 -17.81 -22.82
N VAL A 96 -10.73 -16.86 -22.04
CA VAL A 96 -10.68 -16.94 -20.56
C VAL A 96 -11.67 -15.94 -19.98
N ASN A 97 -12.53 -16.38 -19.06
CA ASN A 97 -13.32 -15.48 -18.23
C ASN A 97 -12.50 -15.10 -16.99
N VAL A 98 -12.34 -13.80 -16.75
CA VAL A 98 -11.55 -13.25 -15.64
C VAL A 98 -12.47 -12.54 -14.68
N GLY A 99 -12.49 -12.97 -13.43
CA GLY A 99 -13.32 -12.32 -12.41
C GLY A 99 -12.48 -11.76 -11.27
N PHE A 100 -13.04 -10.76 -10.60
CA PHE A 100 -12.38 -9.97 -9.56
C PHE A 100 -13.14 -10.12 -8.24
N ILE A 101 -12.42 -10.41 -7.16
CA ILE A 101 -13.01 -10.69 -5.84
C ILE A 101 -12.48 -9.67 -4.84
N GLN A 102 -13.36 -9.04 -4.07
CA GLN A 102 -12.96 -8.10 -3.02
C GLN A 102 -12.05 -8.76 -2.00
N THR A 103 -10.89 -8.16 -1.75
CA THR A 103 -9.99 -8.54 -0.66
C THR A 103 -9.70 -7.33 0.26
N ASN A 104 -9.08 -7.58 1.41
CA ASN A 104 -8.55 -6.52 2.28
C ASN A 104 -7.03 -6.56 2.24
N HIS A 105 -6.42 -5.39 2.13
CA HIS A 105 -4.99 -5.20 2.22
C HIS A 105 -4.68 -3.84 2.88
N SER A 106 -3.43 -3.41 2.90
CA SER A 106 -3.03 -2.08 3.43
C SER A 106 -3.39 -0.91 2.51
N ILE A 107 -3.71 -1.19 1.25
CA ILE A 107 -4.26 -0.23 0.29
C ILE A 107 -5.71 -0.61 -0.05
N PRO A 108 -6.65 0.35 -0.10
CA PRO A 108 -8.02 0.08 -0.53
C PRO A 108 -8.10 -0.41 -1.98
N ASP A 109 -9.26 -0.95 -2.31
CA ASP A 109 -9.61 -1.36 -3.68
C ASP A 109 -8.74 -2.52 -4.21
N SER A 110 -8.19 -3.33 -3.30
CA SER A 110 -7.46 -4.54 -3.62
C SER A 110 -8.42 -5.66 -4.01
N CYS A 111 -8.02 -6.52 -4.95
CA CYS A 111 -8.80 -7.67 -5.37
C CYS A 111 -7.94 -8.90 -5.62
N ALA A 112 -8.53 -10.07 -5.35
CA ALA A 112 -8.08 -11.34 -5.92
C ALA A 112 -8.62 -11.47 -7.34
N VAL A 113 -7.96 -12.27 -8.15
CA VAL A 113 -8.33 -12.48 -9.54
C VAL A 113 -8.42 -13.97 -9.83
N TYR A 114 -9.53 -14.41 -10.44
CA TYR A 114 -9.62 -15.79 -10.93
C TYR A 114 -9.76 -15.83 -12.46
N PHE A 115 -9.25 -16.89 -13.02
CA PHE A 115 -9.22 -17.15 -14.46
C PHE A 115 -9.92 -18.48 -14.71
N ASP A 116 -11.14 -18.44 -15.26
CA ASP A 116 -11.83 -19.63 -15.71
C ASP A 116 -11.28 -20.02 -17.09
N THR A 117 -10.46 -21.05 -17.10
CA THR A 117 -9.83 -21.57 -18.31
C THR A 117 -10.47 -22.88 -18.75
N PRO A 118 -10.27 -23.33 -20.01
CA PRO A 118 -10.81 -24.62 -20.48
C PRO A 118 -10.31 -25.85 -19.69
N ILE A 119 -9.22 -25.72 -18.93
CA ILE A 119 -8.64 -26.82 -18.15
C ILE A 119 -8.91 -26.72 -16.66
N GLY A 120 -9.51 -25.64 -16.20
CA GLY A 120 -9.84 -25.39 -14.79
C GLY A 120 -9.66 -23.95 -14.37
N THR A 121 -10.15 -23.63 -13.19
CA THR A 121 -10.03 -22.29 -12.60
C THR A 121 -8.67 -22.10 -11.92
N VAL A 122 -7.97 -21.02 -12.27
CA VAL A 122 -6.76 -20.57 -11.58
C VAL A 122 -7.14 -19.33 -10.76
N LEU A 123 -6.80 -19.32 -9.48
CA LEU A 123 -7.10 -18.22 -8.57
C LEU A 123 -5.81 -17.63 -8.01
N HIS A 124 -5.66 -16.31 -8.11
CA HIS A 124 -4.57 -15.52 -7.51
C HIS A 124 -5.17 -14.59 -6.44
N THR A 125 -4.71 -14.71 -5.20
CA THR A 125 -5.28 -13.91 -4.10
C THR A 125 -4.95 -12.42 -4.18
N GLY A 126 -3.90 -12.04 -4.91
CA GLY A 126 -3.20 -10.80 -4.63
C GLY A 126 -2.67 -10.82 -3.20
N ASP A 127 -2.27 -9.68 -2.70
CA ASP A 127 -1.91 -9.51 -1.30
C ASP A 127 -3.19 -9.33 -0.48
N PHE A 128 -3.30 -10.03 0.63
CA PHE A 128 -4.52 -9.98 1.41
C PHE A 128 -4.31 -10.21 2.91
N LYS A 129 -5.28 -9.79 3.68
CA LYS A 129 -5.60 -10.25 5.04
C LYS A 129 -7.11 -10.42 5.19
N ILE A 130 -7.55 -11.05 6.27
CA ILE A 130 -8.98 -11.16 6.60
C ILE A 130 -9.30 -10.11 7.67
N ASP A 131 -9.71 -8.92 7.25
CA ASP A 131 -10.08 -7.83 8.17
C ASP A 131 -11.59 -7.82 8.39
N GLN A 132 -12.02 -8.04 9.63
CA GLN A 132 -13.44 -8.06 9.99
C GLN A 132 -14.01 -6.67 10.28
N THR A 133 -13.16 -5.67 10.45
CA THR A 133 -13.53 -4.28 10.74
C THR A 133 -12.66 -3.30 9.94
N PRO A 134 -12.61 -3.42 8.59
CA PRO A 134 -11.79 -2.56 7.76
C PRO A 134 -12.25 -1.10 7.86
N VAL A 135 -11.31 -0.16 7.70
CA VAL A 135 -11.57 1.28 7.87
C VAL A 135 -12.60 1.80 6.86
N ASP A 136 -12.61 1.26 5.65
CA ASP A 136 -13.54 1.62 4.58
C ASP A 136 -14.88 0.84 4.62
N GLY A 137 -15.03 -0.10 5.57
CA GLY A 137 -16.21 -0.94 5.74
C GLY A 137 -16.37 -2.05 4.70
N ARG A 138 -15.43 -2.23 3.75
CA ARG A 138 -15.51 -3.23 2.68
C ARG A 138 -14.88 -4.54 3.14
N LEU A 139 -15.72 -5.52 3.46
CA LEU A 139 -15.27 -6.85 3.87
C LEU A 139 -14.75 -7.66 2.66
N MET A 140 -13.80 -8.55 2.93
CA MET A 140 -13.37 -9.57 1.98
C MET A 140 -14.55 -10.48 1.59
N ASP A 141 -14.75 -10.74 0.29
CA ASP A 141 -15.82 -11.61 -0.19
C ASP A 141 -15.48 -13.09 -0.03
N MET A 142 -15.56 -13.57 1.21
CA MET A 142 -15.32 -14.97 1.56
C MET A 142 -16.31 -15.93 0.87
N HIS A 143 -17.51 -15.44 0.51
CA HIS A 143 -18.53 -16.26 -0.16
C HIS A 143 -18.08 -16.64 -1.57
N LYS A 144 -17.49 -15.72 -2.32
CA LYS A 144 -16.99 -15.99 -3.66
C LYS A 144 -15.83 -16.98 -3.65
N PHE A 145 -14.92 -16.91 -2.68
CA PHE A 145 -13.86 -17.90 -2.50
C PHE A 145 -14.41 -19.29 -2.22
N ALA A 146 -15.41 -19.41 -1.32
CA ALA A 146 -16.07 -20.66 -1.03
C ALA A 146 -16.86 -21.22 -2.23
N GLU A 147 -17.53 -20.37 -3.00
CA GLU A 147 -18.23 -20.74 -4.25
C GLU A 147 -17.25 -21.37 -5.24
N LEU A 148 -16.10 -20.71 -5.50
CA LEU A 148 -15.06 -21.22 -6.39
C LEU A 148 -14.49 -22.55 -5.87
N GLY A 149 -14.24 -22.65 -4.56
CA GLY A 149 -13.79 -23.89 -3.93
C GLY A 149 -14.78 -25.06 -4.10
N ASN A 150 -16.09 -24.79 -4.03
CA ASN A 150 -17.12 -25.81 -4.28
C ASN A 150 -17.23 -26.19 -5.77
N LYS A 151 -16.98 -25.23 -6.66
CA LYS A 151 -16.95 -25.47 -8.12
C LYS A 151 -15.70 -26.26 -8.55
N GLY A 152 -14.60 -26.14 -7.79
CA GLY A 152 -13.30 -26.76 -8.05
C GLY A 152 -12.29 -25.75 -8.58
N VAL A 153 -11.16 -25.62 -7.89
CA VAL A 153 -10.05 -24.75 -8.27
C VAL A 153 -8.84 -25.60 -8.62
N LEU A 154 -8.35 -25.46 -9.85
CA LEU A 154 -7.18 -26.19 -10.35
C LEU A 154 -5.91 -25.72 -9.61
N ALA A 155 -5.69 -24.42 -9.54
CA ALA A 155 -4.50 -23.86 -8.89
C ALA A 155 -4.84 -22.62 -8.09
N LEU A 156 -4.30 -22.53 -6.87
CA LEU A 156 -4.32 -21.33 -6.04
C LEU A 156 -2.90 -20.76 -5.92
N MET A 157 -2.73 -19.54 -6.38
CA MET A 157 -1.55 -18.70 -6.14
C MET A 157 -1.86 -17.76 -4.98
N SER A 158 -1.26 -17.99 -3.82
CA SER A 158 -1.61 -17.26 -2.59
C SER A 158 -0.45 -16.50 -2.00
N ASP A 159 -0.74 -15.26 -1.56
CA ASP A 159 0.15 -14.50 -0.66
C ASP A 159 0.65 -15.41 0.47
N SER A 160 1.94 -15.36 0.73
CA SER A 160 2.62 -16.14 1.78
C SER A 160 3.57 -15.32 2.64
N THR A 161 3.51 -13.99 2.54
CA THR A 161 4.43 -13.04 3.20
C THR A 161 4.57 -13.29 4.70
N ASN A 162 3.46 -13.54 5.39
CA ASN A 162 3.45 -13.74 6.85
C ASN A 162 3.22 -15.21 7.26
N VAL A 163 3.59 -16.17 6.42
CA VAL A 163 3.38 -17.61 6.69
C VAL A 163 4.04 -18.10 7.99
N GLU A 164 5.12 -17.44 8.44
CA GLU A 164 5.80 -17.78 9.70
C GLU A 164 5.17 -17.11 10.93
N LYS A 165 4.21 -16.17 10.75
CA LYS A 165 3.59 -15.47 11.87
C LYS A 165 2.36 -16.24 12.37
N PRO A 166 2.37 -16.74 13.62
CA PRO A 166 1.24 -17.47 14.17
C PRO A 166 0.02 -16.55 14.38
N GLY A 167 -1.17 -17.15 14.40
CA GLY A 167 -2.43 -16.45 14.65
C GLY A 167 -2.96 -15.70 13.45
N THR A 168 -3.61 -14.57 13.70
CA THR A 168 -4.26 -13.70 12.73
C THR A 168 -3.66 -12.30 12.73
N THR A 169 -3.78 -11.61 11.61
CA THR A 169 -3.38 -10.21 11.49
C THR A 169 -4.47 -9.29 12.05
N GLY A 170 -4.07 -8.28 12.81
CA GLY A 170 -5.00 -7.31 13.39
C GLY A 170 -5.71 -6.46 12.33
N SER A 171 -6.89 -5.92 12.71
CA SER A 171 -7.61 -4.97 11.85
C SER A 171 -6.87 -3.64 11.72
N GLU A 172 -6.95 -3.04 10.54
CA GLU A 172 -6.42 -1.69 10.30
C GLU A 172 -7.11 -0.64 11.18
N SER A 173 -8.40 -0.82 11.49
CA SER A 173 -9.14 0.10 12.39
C SER A 173 -8.58 0.15 13.81
N SER A 174 -7.85 -0.89 14.26
CA SER A 174 -7.25 -0.93 15.60
C SER A 174 -6.11 0.11 15.77
N VAL A 175 -5.58 0.63 14.69
CA VAL A 175 -4.49 1.62 14.70
C VAL A 175 -5.00 3.03 15.02
N GLY A 176 -6.22 3.35 14.62
CA GLY A 176 -6.81 4.69 14.81
C GLY A 176 -6.81 5.17 16.26
N PRO A 177 -7.24 4.37 17.26
CA PRO A 177 -7.17 4.76 18.65
C PRO A 177 -5.77 5.13 19.14
N ALA A 178 -4.74 4.37 18.74
CA ALA A 178 -3.37 4.66 19.14
C ALA A 178 -2.83 5.94 18.49
N ILE A 179 -3.16 6.20 17.21
CA ILE A 179 -2.84 7.47 16.54
C ILE A 179 -3.55 8.63 17.26
N LYS A 180 -4.85 8.52 17.54
CA LYS A 180 -5.62 9.55 18.26
C LYS A 180 -5.03 9.85 19.62
N GLN A 181 -4.63 8.83 20.38
CA GLN A 181 -3.97 9.00 21.67
C GLN A 181 -2.66 9.78 21.52
N ALA A 182 -1.77 9.35 20.60
CA ALA A 182 -0.49 10.01 20.40
C ALA A 182 -0.64 11.47 19.93
N VAL A 183 -1.62 11.75 19.06
CA VAL A 183 -1.94 13.12 18.59
C VAL A 183 -2.51 13.97 19.71
N GLY A 184 -3.38 13.41 20.58
CA GLY A 184 -4.00 14.12 21.71
C GLY A 184 -3.00 14.45 22.84
N GLU A 185 -2.00 13.60 23.05
CA GLU A 185 -0.94 13.82 24.05
C GLU A 185 0.16 14.78 23.57
N ALA A 186 0.25 15.03 22.26
CA ALA A 186 1.29 15.86 21.66
C ALA A 186 1.12 17.34 22.00
N LYS A 187 2.16 17.96 22.57
CA LYS A 187 2.18 19.38 22.95
C LYS A 187 2.68 20.30 21.85
N GLY A 188 3.51 19.79 20.94
CA GLY A 188 4.03 20.49 19.77
C GLY A 188 3.40 19.97 18.48
N ARG A 189 4.14 20.09 17.39
CA ARG A 189 3.74 19.54 16.09
C ARG A 189 3.72 18.00 16.16
N VAL A 190 2.85 17.42 15.36
CA VAL A 190 2.84 15.97 15.13
C VAL A 190 3.40 15.70 13.73
N VAL A 191 4.34 14.79 13.61
CA VAL A 191 4.83 14.26 12.32
C VAL A 191 4.48 12.78 12.26
N LEU A 192 3.61 12.39 11.34
CA LEU A 192 3.27 11.00 11.12
C LEU A 192 3.90 10.51 9.81
N ALA A 193 4.79 9.54 9.95
CA ALA A 193 5.42 8.87 8.81
C ALA A 193 4.79 7.50 8.57
N THR A 194 4.34 7.27 7.34
CA THR A 194 3.74 6.01 6.90
C THR A 194 4.02 5.78 5.41
N PHE A 195 3.66 4.61 4.90
CA PHE A 195 3.63 4.37 3.46
C PHE A 195 2.58 5.25 2.79
N ALA A 196 2.94 5.89 1.69
CA ALA A 196 2.00 6.73 0.94
C ALA A 196 0.79 5.93 0.42
N SER A 197 0.98 4.66 0.09
CA SER A 197 -0.07 3.76 -0.38
C SER A 197 -1.07 3.34 0.70
N ASN A 198 -0.75 3.50 2.00
CA ASN A 198 -1.67 3.15 3.07
C ASN A 198 -2.73 4.26 3.28
N VAL A 199 -3.68 4.32 2.36
CA VAL A 199 -4.76 5.32 2.33
C VAL A 199 -5.64 5.25 3.59
N SER A 200 -5.89 4.04 4.11
CA SER A 200 -6.62 3.86 5.37
C SER A 200 -5.90 4.50 6.56
N ARG A 201 -4.57 4.45 6.59
CA ARG A 201 -3.76 5.10 7.62
C ARG A 201 -3.77 6.61 7.49
N ILE A 202 -3.73 7.12 6.25
CA ILE A 202 -3.89 8.55 5.96
C ILE A 202 -5.25 9.04 6.47
N GLN A 203 -6.34 8.30 6.19
CA GLN A 203 -7.66 8.65 6.70
C GLN A 203 -7.69 8.73 8.24
N GLN A 204 -7.17 7.71 8.92
CA GLN A 204 -7.12 7.69 10.38
C GLN A 204 -6.29 8.85 10.96
N ALA A 205 -5.21 9.24 10.28
CA ALA A 205 -4.39 10.37 10.66
C ALA A 205 -5.13 11.71 10.47
N VAL A 206 -5.81 11.88 9.34
CA VAL A 206 -6.66 13.05 9.08
C VAL A 206 -7.80 13.16 10.11
N ASP A 207 -8.46 12.05 10.43
CA ASP A 207 -9.52 12.00 11.45
C ASP A 207 -9.00 12.42 12.82
N ALA A 208 -7.79 11.97 13.19
CA ALA A 208 -7.14 12.40 14.43
C ALA A 208 -6.78 13.89 14.40
N ALA A 209 -6.25 14.40 13.30
CA ALA A 209 -5.94 15.82 13.16
C ALA A 209 -7.19 16.69 13.30
N VAL A 210 -8.28 16.32 12.64
CA VAL A 210 -9.58 17.04 12.74
C VAL A 210 -10.11 17.00 14.16
N MET A 211 -10.06 15.85 14.83
CA MET A 211 -10.52 15.67 16.21
C MET A 211 -9.82 16.61 17.20
N PHE A 212 -8.53 16.88 16.98
CA PHE A 212 -7.71 17.75 17.82
C PHE A 212 -7.44 19.14 17.23
N ASN A 213 -8.27 19.57 16.26
CA ASN A 213 -8.19 20.89 15.61
C ASN A 213 -6.82 21.19 14.99
N ARG A 214 -6.12 20.19 14.47
CA ARG A 214 -4.86 20.34 13.78
C ARG A 214 -5.07 20.47 12.26
N LYS A 215 -4.28 21.35 11.63
CA LYS A 215 -4.14 21.42 10.18
C LYS A 215 -3.16 20.37 9.71
N VAL A 216 -3.42 19.80 8.55
CA VAL A 216 -2.58 18.74 7.97
C VAL A 216 -1.74 19.32 6.83
N VAL A 217 -0.43 19.10 6.90
CA VAL A 217 0.51 19.38 5.83
C VAL A 217 0.97 18.06 5.24
N VAL A 218 0.75 17.85 3.95
CA VAL A 218 1.15 16.61 3.26
C VAL A 218 2.48 16.84 2.57
N MET A 219 3.48 16.00 2.87
CA MET A 219 4.85 16.17 2.40
C MET A 219 5.43 14.92 1.76
N GLY A 220 6.21 15.13 0.71
CA GLY A 220 6.77 14.06 -0.11
C GLY A 220 5.92 13.79 -1.36
N ARG A 221 6.59 13.68 -2.52
CA ARG A 221 5.92 13.58 -3.82
C ARG A 221 4.89 12.44 -3.88
N SER A 222 5.28 11.25 -3.43
CA SER A 222 4.38 10.09 -3.43
C SER A 222 3.20 10.27 -2.47
N MET A 223 3.42 10.87 -1.30
CA MET A 223 2.34 11.11 -0.32
C MET A 223 1.33 12.12 -0.88
N VAL A 224 1.79 13.22 -1.49
CA VAL A 224 0.92 14.22 -2.14
C VAL A 224 0.12 13.57 -3.25
N ASN A 225 0.79 12.91 -4.21
CA ASN A 225 0.13 12.29 -5.36
C ASN A 225 -0.93 11.27 -4.94
N VAL A 226 -0.61 10.36 -4.00
CA VAL A 226 -1.58 9.35 -3.54
C VAL A 226 -2.74 9.98 -2.79
N THR A 227 -2.48 10.98 -1.94
CA THR A 227 -3.54 11.68 -1.20
C THR A 227 -4.51 12.39 -2.15
N GLU A 228 -3.99 13.10 -3.16
CA GLU A 228 -4.80 13.77 -4.19
C GLU A 228 -5.64 12.76 -4.98
N ILE A 229 -5.02 11.71 -5.52
CA ILE A 229 -5.71 10.67 -6.28
C ILE A 229 -6.79 9.98 -5.43
N ALA A 230 -6.46 9.61 -4.19
CA ALA A 230 -7.39 8.93 -3.30
C ALA A 230 -8.57 9.84 -2.91
N GLN A 231 -8.35 11.13 -2.75
CA GLN A 231 -9.41 12.12 -2.50
C GLN A 231 -10.28 12.32 -3.73
N GLU A 232 -9.70 12.53 -4.92
CA GLU A 232 -10.42 12.69 -6.19
C GLU A 232 -11.28 11.47 -6.54
N ARG A 233 -10.78 10.27 -6.22
CA ARG A 233 -11.46 8.99 -6.48
C ARG A 233 -12.43 8.58 -5.38
N GLY A 234 -12.56 9.37 -4.28
CA GLY A 234 -13.51 9.13 -3.19
C GLY A 234 -13.08 8.09 -2.15
N TYR A 235 -11.79 7.78 -2.06
CA TYR A 235 -11.22 6.86 -1.05
C TYR A 235 -10.72 7.58 0.21
N LEU A 236 -10.58 8.89 0.16
CA LEU A 236 -10.29 9.75 1.31
C LEU A 236 -11.39 10.79 1.49
N ASN A 237 -11.89 10.90 2.71
CA ASN A 237 -12.82 11.93 3.11
C ASN A 237 -12.07 12.97 3.96
N ILE A 238 -11.70 14.07 3.34
CA ILE A 238 -10.94 15.15 3.98
C ILE A 238 -11.82 16.39 4.08
N PRO A 239 -12.21 16.83 5.29
CA PRO A 239 -13.02 18.03 5.43
C PRO A 239 -12.35 19.27 4.82
N PRO A 240 -13.13 20.22 4.26
CA PRO A 240 -12.58 21.44 3.69
C PRO A 240 -11.66 22.17 4.67
N ASN A 241 -10.61 22.80 4.16
CA ASN A 241 -9.62 23.57 4.95
C ASN A 241 -8.86 22.73 6.01
N THR A 242 -8.85 21.40 5.92
CA THR A 242 -8.03 20.54 6.77
C THR A 242 -6.59 20.47 6.27
N ILE A 243 -6.38 20.22 4.98
CA ILE A 243 -5.05 20.27 4.34
C ILE A 243 -4.71 21.73 4.05
N ILE A 244 -3.48 22.11 4.39
CA ILE A 244 -2.89 23.41 4.10
C ILE A 244 -1.55 23.23 3.39
N ASP A 245 -1.14 24.26 2.64
CA ASP A 245 0.18 24.30 2.04
C ASP A 245 1.26 24.50 3.12
N VAL A 246 2.44 23.93 2.90
CA VAL A 246 3.59 24.08 3.80
C VAL A 246 4.00 25.53 3.97
N ASP A 247 3.83 26.35 2.94
CA ASP A 247 4.22 27.77 2.95
C ASP A 247 3.38 28.62 3.92
N VAL A 248 2.16 28.18 4.24
CA VAL A 248 1.29 28.88 5.20
C VAL A 248 1.31 28.24 6.59
N MET A 249 2.10 27.19 6.80
CA MET A 249 2.21 26.48 8.09
C MET A 249 2.59 27.44 9.23
N HIS A 250 3.43 28.43 8.96
CA HIS A 250 3.89 29.43 9.94
C HIS A 250 2.79 30.33 10.50
N ASN A 251 1.59 30.34 9.91
CA ASN A 251 0.43 31.07 10.41
C ASN A 251 -0.30 30.35 11.56
N TYR A 252 0.12 29.14 11.91
CA TYR A 252 -0.48 28.29 12.94
C TYR A 252 0.53 28.01 14.05
N THR A 253 0.03 27.80 15.26
CA THR A 253 0.87 27.35 16.37
C THR A 253 1.26 25.87 16.22
N ASP A 254 2.35 25.46 16.86
CA ASP A 254 2.88 24.10 16.72
C ASP A 254 1.86 23.02 17.10
N ASP A 255 1.06 23.26 18.13
CA ASP A 255 -0.02 22.36 18.57
C ASP A 255 -1.19 22.27 17.58
N GLN A 256 -1.25 23.14 16.59
CA GLN A 256 -2.25 23.13 15.52
C GLN A 256 -1.76 22.46 14.23
N ILE A 257 -0.55 21.92 14.20
CA ILE A 257 0.03 21.34 12.98
C ILE A 257 0.21 19.83 13.11
N MET A 258 -0.13 19.13 12.05
CA MET A 258 0.21 17.73 11.80
C MET A 258 0.79 17.59 10.41
N ILE A 259 1.96 16.98 10.31
CA ILE A 259 2.67 16.71 9.06
C ILE A 259 2.52 15.22 8.71
N LEU A 260 1.98 14.92 7.54
CA LEU A 260 1.98 13.57 6.95
C LEU A 260 3.15 13.44 5.97
N THR A 261 4.00 12.44 6.16
CA THR A 261 5.19 12.29 5.34
C THR A 261 5.53 10.82 5.07
N THR A 262 6.43 10.60 4.12
CA THR A 262 7.09 9.31 3.88
C THR A 262 8.40 9.20 4.66
N GLY A 263 9.09 8.05 4.55
CA GLY A 263 10.38 7.80 5.20
C GLY A 263 10.27 6.93 6.44
N SER A 264 9.17 6.21 6.59
CA SER A 264 8.95 5.24 7.67
C SER A 264 9.90 4.03 7.59
N GLN A 265 10.61 3.85 6.48
CA GLN A 265 11.62 2.80 6.27
C GLN A 265 13.06 3.31 6.36
N GLY A 266 13.25 4.57 6.72
CA GLY A 266 14.58 5.16 6.89
C GLY A 266 15.30 5.47 5.57
N GLU A 267 14.57 5.53 4.45
CA GLU A 267 15.15 5.85 3.14
C GLU A 267 15.80 7.26 3.19
N PRO A 268 17.06 7.40 2.76
CA PRO A 268 17.82 8.64 2.98
C PRO A 268 17.19 9.89 2.34
N MET A 269 16.52 9.71 1.20
CA MET A 269 15.91 10.82 0.46
C MET A 269 14.46 11.12 0.87
N ALA A 270 13.86 10.29 1.72
CA ALA A 270 12.48 10.47 2.16
C ALA A 270 12.34 11.61 3.19
N GLY A 271 11.12 12.13 3.31
CA GLY A 271 10.81 13.30 4.12
C GLY A 271 11.29 13.18 5.56
N LEU A 272 10.89 12.10 6.26
CA LEU A 272 11.27 11.92 7.67
C LEU A 272 12.79 11.83 7.88
N SER A 273 13.50 11.06 7.05
CA SER A 273 14.96 10.89 7.17
C SER A 273 15.70 12.22 6.98
N ARG A 274 15.22 13.06 6.06
CA ARG A 274 15.76 14.39 5.84
C ARG A 274 15.46 15.34 7.01
N MET A 275 14.26 15.25 7.61
CA MET A 275 13.92 16.00 8.82
C MET A 275 14.81 15.56 10.00
N ALA A 276 14.98 14.24 10.18
CA ALA A 276 15.80 13.69 11.26
C ALA A 276 17.30 14.04 11.18
N THR A 277 17.78 14.37 9.98
CA THR A 277 19.17 14.83 9.75
C THR A 277 19.30 16.33 9.56
N SER A 278 18.24 17.12 9.81
CA SER A 278 18.18 18.58 9.61
C SER A 278 18.50 19.02 8.17
N ASN A 279 18.26 18.14 7.19
CA ASN A 279 18.49 18.39 5.76
C ASN A 279 17.20 18.63 4.97
N HIS A 280 16.06 18.77 5.66
CA HIS A 280 14.79 19.09 5.01
C HIS A 280 14.68 20.59 4.73
N ARG A 281 14.20 20.96 3.52
CA ARG A 281 14.24 22.36 3.06
C ARG A 281 13.33 23.31 3.82
N THR A 282 12.19 22.80 4.29
CA THR A 282 11.08 23.63 4.81
C THR A 282 10.67 23.30 6.23
N VAL A 283 11.06 22.14 6.75
CA VAL A 283 10.71 21.70 8.10
C VAL A 283 11.97 21.38 8.86
N GLU A 284 12.17 22.09 9.96
CA GLU A 284 13.15 21.79 10.99
C GLU A 284 12.41 21.28 12.22
N LEU A 285 12.81 20.09 12.71
CA LEU A 285 12.20 19.51 13.90
C LEU A 285 12.75 20.19 15.16
N ALA A 286 11.87 20.36 16.13
CA ALA A 286 12.17 21.01 17.40
C ALA A 286 11.95 20.05 18.58
N PRO A 287 12.59 20.29 19.74
CA PRO A 287 12.24 19.63 20.98
C PRO A 287 10.73 19.77 21.25
N ASN A 288 10.09 18.69 21.71
CA ASN A 288 8.65 18.52 21.90
C ASN A 288 7.81 18.24 20.65
N ASP A 289 8.37 18.22 19.44
CA ASP A 289 7.66 17.63 18.31
C ASP A 289 7.43 16.14 18.58
N THR A 290 6.24 15.65 18.26
CA THR A 290 5.91 14.22 18.38
C THR A 290 6.00 13.56 17.01
N VAL A 291 6.87 12.59 16.87
CA VAL A 291 7.07 11.84 15.62
C VAL A 291 6.49 10.43 15.78
N ILE A 292 5.50 10.10 14.96
CA ILE A 292 4.84 8.79 14.93
C ILE A 292 5.35 8.04 13.69
N ILE A 293 6.07 6.92 13.90
CA ILE A 293 6.51 6.05 12.81
C ILE A 293 5.52 4.90 12.70
N SER A 294 4.53 5.07 11.83
CA SER A 294 3.40 4.16 11.66
C SER A 294 3.69 3.08 10.61
N ALA A 295 4.80 2.37 10.81
CA ALA A 295 5.26 1.26 9.98
C ALA A 295 6.11 0.28 10.81
N THR A 296 6.24 -0.94 10.29
CA THR A 296 7.27 -1.89 10.74
C THR A 296 8.38 -1.91 9.70
N PRO A 297 9.67 -1.95 10.09
CA PRO A 297 10.76 -2.10 9.14
C PRO A 297 10.56 -3.32 8.24
N ILE A 298 10.74 -3.13 6.94
CA ILE A 298 10.87 -4.23 5.99
C ILE A 298 12.21 -4.93 6.28
N PRO A 299 12.30 -6.26 6.18
CA PRO A 299 13.57 -6.97 6.37
C PRO A 299 14.70 -6.32 5.56
N GLY A 300 15.82 -5.99 6.24
CA GLY A 300 16.95 -5.25 5.69
C GLY A 300 16.96 -3.75 6.01
N ASN A 301 15.84 -3.13 6.37
CA ASN A 301 15.75 -1.70 6.67
C ASN A 301 15.87 -1.37 8.17
N GLU A 302 16.04 -2.37 9.04
CA GLU A 302 16.06 -2.18 10.50
C GLU A 302 17.15 -1.18 10.94
N GLY A 303 18.33 -1.26 10.34
CA GLY A 303 19.44 -0.36 10.63
C GLY A 303 19.15 1.09 10.21
N ALA A 304 18.52 1.31 9.05
CA ALA A 304 18.18 2.63 8.56
C ALA A 304 17.08 3.29 9.39
N VAL A 305 16.05 2.51 9.76
CA VAL A 305 14.97 2.96 10.66
C VAL A 305 15.55 3.27 12.04
N GLY A 306 16.40 2.41 12.60
CA GLY A 306 17.07 2.64 13.89
C GLY A 306 17.87 3.96 13.90
N ARG A 307 18.70 4.20 12.87
CA ARG A 307 19.43 5.47 12.73
C ARG A 307 18.51 6.69 12.67
N THR A 308 17.39 6.57 11.97
CA THR A 308 16.39 7.66 11.90
C THR A 308 15.80 7.96 13.28
N ILE A 309 15.40 6.93 14.02
CA ILE A 309 14.88 7.06 15.40
C ILE A 309 15.93 7.72 16.32
N ASP A 310 17.19 7.27 16.28
CA ASP A 310 18.28 7.83 17.08
C ASP A 310 18.49 9.33 16.79
N ASN A 311 18.44 9.72 15.54
CA ASN A 311 18.56 11.12 15.15
C ASN A 311 17.39 11.97 15.66
N LEU A 312 16.15 11.46 15.56
CA LEU A 312 14.96 12.15 16.10
C LEU A 312 15.04 12.35 17.62
N LEU A 313 15.48 11.32 18.35
CA LEU A 313 15.69 11.41 19.80
C LEU A 313 16.78 12.42 20.17
N ARG A 314 17.88 12.50 19.38
CA ARG A 314 18.94 13.52 19.58
C ARG A 314 18.44 14.95 19.35
N LEU A 315 17.45 15.15 18.46
CA LEU A 315 16.78 16.43 18.26
C LEU A 315 15.82 16.80 19.41
N GLY A 316 15.60 15.90 20.37
CA GLY A 316 14.67 16.10 21.49
C GLY A 316 13.21 15.80 21.15
N CYS A 317 12.93 15.15 20.04
CA CYS A 317 11.57 14.75 19.66
C CYS A 317 11.04 13.64 20.56
N ASN A 318 9.71 13.64 20.78
CA ASN A 318 9.00 12.50 21.35
C ASN A 318 8.70 11.50 20.21
N VAL A 319 9.34 10.32 20.23
CA VAL A 319 9.22 9.35 19.15
C VAL A 319 8.31 8.19 19.56
N VAL A 320 7.21 8.00 18.84
CA VAL A 320 6.26 6.90 19.01
C VAL A 320 6.50 5.89 17.89
N TYR A 321 7.00 4.70 18.24
CA TYR A 321 7.36 3.65 17.29
C TYR A 321 7.24 2.26 17.93
N GLY A 322 7.27 1.22 17.09
CA GLY A 322 7.28 -0.17 17.54
C GLY A 322 5.89 -0.82 17.61
N LYS A 323 5.89 -2.16 17.56
CA LYS A 323 4.68 -2.98 17.48
C LYS A 323 3.77 -2.84 18.71
N ASP A 324 4.37 -2.69 19.89
CA ASP A 324 3.66 -2.64 21.17
C ASP A 324 2.84 -1.37 21.38
N ARG A 325 3.06 -0.36 20.53
CA ARG A 325 2.32 0.92 20.58
C ARG A 325 1.00 0.89 19.81
N GLY A 326 0.70 -0.20 19.08
CA GLY A 326 -0.55 -0.32 18.32
C GLY A 326 -0.69 0.64 17.14
N ILE A 327 0.41 1.27 16.71
CA ILE A 327 0.40 2.26 15.61
C ILE A 327 0.59 1.65 14.23
N HIS A 328 0.70 0.34 14.12
CA HIS A 328 0.87 -0.36 12.87
C HIS A 328 0.32 -1.80 12.95
N VAL A 329 -0.30 -2.23 11.86
CA VAL A 329 -0.66 -3.63 11.58
C VAL A 329 -0.21 -3.98 10.16
N SER A 330 0.06 -5.26 9.91
CA SER A 330 0.42 -5.76 8.58
C SER A 330 -0.78 -5.71 7.63
N GLY A 331 -0.50 -5.60 6.33
CA GLY A 331 -1.49 -5.79 5.26
C GLY A 331 -1.66 -7.25 4.84
N HIS A 332 -0.78 -8.16 5.30
CA HIS A 332 -0.73 -9.56 4.86
C HIS A 332 -1.28 -10.51 5.92
N ALA A 333 -1.93 -11.56 5.45
CA ALA A 333 -2.50 -12.64 6.23
C ALA A 333 -1.44 -13.42 7.01
N SER A 334 -1.72 -13.72 8.28
CA SER A 334 -0.94 -14.62 9.12
C SER A 334 -1.43 -16.07 8.97
N GLN A 335 -0.81 -17.02 9.69
CA GLN A 335 -1.02 -18.46 9.49
C GLN A 335 -2.48 -18.92 9.48
N GLU A 336 -3.30 -18.44 10.42
CA GLU A 336 -4.69 -18.93 10.53
C GLU A 336 -5.57 -18.39 9.40
N GLU A 337 -5.26 -17.21 8.88
CA GLU A 337 -5.95 -16.63 7.71
C GLU A 337 -5.54 -17.36 6.43
N LEU A 338 -4.24 -17.69 6.27
CA LEU A 338 -3.74 -18.48 5.13
C LEU A 338 -4.35 -19.90 5.12
N LYS A 339 -4.44 -20.56 6.28
CA LYS A 339 -5.14 -21.86 6.43
C LYS A 339 -6.62 -21.73 6.10
N THR A 340 -7.25 -20.62 6.49
CA THR A 340 -8.65 -20.34 6.18
C THR A 340 -8.84 -20.24 4.66
N MET A 341 -7.97 -19.52 3.96
CA MET A 341 -7.99 -19.41 2.51
C MET A 341 -7.86 -20.78 1.83
N LEU A 342 -6.88 -21.61 2.26
CA LEU A 342 -6.72 -22.96 1.75
C LEU A 342 -7.96 -23.84 1.96
N ASN A 343 -8.60 -23.73 3.13
CA ASN A 343 -9.81 -24.49 3.46
C ASN A 343 -11.04 -24.05 2.64
N LEU A 344 -11.15 -22.77 2.34
CA LEU A 344 -12.23 -22.24 1.50
C LEU A 344 -12.08 -22.69 0.04
N VAL A 345 -10.87 -22.57 -0.49
CA VAL A 345 -10.61 -22.80 -1.91
C VAL A 345 -10.36 -24.27 -2.24
N ARG A 346 -9.71 -25.03 -1.36
CA ARG A 346 -9.35 -26.45 -1.55
C ARG A 346 -8.80 -26.76 -2.94
N PRO A 347 -7.71 -26.09 -3.37
CA PRO A 347 -7.19 -26.22 -4.72
C PRO A 347 -6.54 -27.59 -4.94
N GLU A 348 -6.47 -28.01 -6.21
CA GLU A 348 -5.72 -29.21 -6.60
C GLU A 348 -4.20 -28.96 -6.50
N TYR A 349 -3.77 -27.78 -6.94
CA TYR A 349 -2.38 -27.31 -6.82
C TYR A 349 -2.30 -26.01 -6.02
N PHE A 350 -1.29 -25.92 -5.15
CA PHE A 350 -1.02 -24.73 -4.36
C PHE A 350 0.35 -24.14 -4.72
N ILE A 351 0.39 -22.85 -5.01
CA ILE A 351 1.60 -22.09 -5.37
C ILE A 351 1.71 -20.91 -4.42
N PRO A 352 2.63 -20.92 -3.44
CA PRO A 352 2.88 -19.75 -2.62
C PRO A 352 3.54 -18.65 -3.46
N VAL A 353 3.07 -17.42 -3.29
CA VAL A 353 3.64 -16.23 -3.92
C VAL A 353 4.01 -15.22 -2.85
N HIS A 354 4.86 -14.26 -3.18
CA HIS A 354 5.25 -13.16 -2.31
C HIS A 354 5.99 -13.60 -1.04
N GLY A 355 6.62 -14.75 -1.06
CA GLY A 355 7.40 -15.31 0.05
C GLY A 355 8.78 -15.72 -0.40
N GLU A 356 9.62 -16.07 0.58
CA GLU A 356 10.92 -16.68 0.36
C GLU A 356 10.80 -18.20 0.29
N TYR A 357 11.92 -18.90 0.02
CA TYR A 357 11.94 -20.36 -0.12
C TYR A 357 11.51 -21.11 1.17
N ARG A 358 11.74 -20.56 2.36
CA ARG A 358 11.37 -21.13 3.66
C ARG A 358 9.84 -21.23 3.89
#